data_74c74478e9eee8029a41e0952a2bfe0c
#
_entry.id   74c74478e9eee8029a41e0952a2bfe0c
#
_cell.length_a   1.000
_cell.length_b   1.000
_cell.length_c   1.000
_cell.angle_alpha   90.00
_cell.angle_beta   90.00
_cell.angle_gamma   90.00
#
_symmetry.space_group_name_H-M   'P 1'
#
loop_
_entity.id
_entity.type
_entity.pdbx_description
1 polymer ?
#
loop_
_entity_poly.entity_id
_entity_poly.type
_entity_poly.pdbx_seq_one_letter_code
_entity_poly.pdbx_strand_id
1 'polypeptide(L)'
;CLVGSEMCIRDRLYTDSVELIHYARNVIVKHVNIVQIMTYYSLGRWIVETQQMGQKRAKYGSKVIKILSEKLQEEFGKGFSEDTLKNARKFYLTYKERISETVFSLFAIEKSETVFSLFEKEPPFIVSWSHYLQLMRIENEDERSFYEIESAKSGWAVRTLQRQYNSSLYERLALSRDKNGVLRLAKEGNVIEKPEDIIKQPTVLEFLGMEEKAKYSETDLETALINKLQKFLLELGKGYLFEARQKRFTYDEENFYVDLVFYNRLLRCYVLIDLKVDKLTHQDIGQMQMYVNYYDRYEKLEDENPTIGILLCKEKNDALVEITLPQDANIYASEYKLYL
;
A
#
# COMPACT_ATOMS: atom_id res chain seq x y z
N CYS A 1 5.44 -39.72 31.14
CA CYS A 1 4.45 -39.08 30.20
C CYS A 1 3.66 -37.90 30.76
N LEU A 2 3.83 -37.50 32.03
CA LEU A 2 3.12 -36.34 32.61
C LEU A 2 3.81 -34.99 32.40
N VAL A 3 5.12 -34.97 32.22
CA VAL A 3 5.90 -33.72 32.04
C VAL A 3 5.64 -33.06 30.64
N GLY A 4 5.33 -33.84 29.62
CA GLY A 4 5.01 -33.32 28.29
C GLY A 4 3.65 -32.63 28.20
N SER A 5 2.66 -33.04 29.00
CA SER A 5 1.32 -32.45 28.97
C SER A 5 1.27 -31.11 29.70
N GLU A 6 1.98 -30.96 30.81
CA GLU A 6 2.04 -29.69 31.57
C GLU A 6 2.80 -28.60 30.81
N MET A 7 3.88 -28.96 30.11
CA MET A 7 4.63 -28.02 29.27
C MET A 7 3.77 -27.54 28.09
N CYS A 8 3.02 -28.43 27.46
CA CYS A 8 2.10 -28.09 26.35
C CYS A 8 0.93 -27.20 26.83
N ILE A 9 0.41 -27.40 28.04
CA ILE A 9 -0.67 -26.57 28.62
C ILE A 9 -0.14 -25.16 28.95
N ARG A 10 1.07 -25.05 29.52
CA ARG A 10 1.70 -23.74 29.81
C ARG A 10 2.00 -22.94 28.54
N ASP A 11 2.53 -23.59 27.53
CA ASP A 11 2.84 -22.95 26.25
C ASP A 11 1.57 -22.47 25.56
N ARG A 12 0.50 -23.26 25.61
CA ARG A 12 -0.81 -22.88 25.08
C ARG A 12 -1.40 -21.69 25.86
N LEU A 13 -1.38 -21.73 27.20
CA LEU A 13 -1.85 -20.63 28.04
C LEU A 13 -1.08 -19.33 27.73
N TYR A 14 0.23 -19.42 27.57
CA TYR A 14 1.06 -18.27 27.20
C TYR A 14 0.66 -17.72 25.81
N THR A 15 0.53 -18.57 24.81
CA THR A 15 0.14 -18.19 23.46
C THR A 15 -1.25 -17.54 23.44
N ASP A 16 -2.25 -18.16 24.07
CA ASP A 16 -3.61 -17.65 24.15
C ASP A 16 -3.65 -16.29 24.89
N SER A 17 -2.83 -16.13 25.93
CA SER A 17 -2.72 -14.87 26.68
C SER A 17 -2.07 -13.77 25.85
N VAL A 18 -1.02 -14.07 25.09
CA VAL A 18 -0.36 -13.12 24.20
C VAL A 18 -1.31 -12.68 23.08
N GLU A 19 -2.05 -13.61 22.47
CA GLU A 19 -3.05 -13.30 21.44
C GLU A 19 -4.17 -12.42 22.00
N LEU A 20 -4.68 -12.73 23.18
CA LEU A 20 -5.71 -11.92 23.85
C LEU A 20 -5.21 -10.49 24.13
N ILE A 21 -3.98 -10.34 24.63
CA ILE A 21 -3.40 -9.02 24.91
C ILE A 21 -3.19 -8.23 23.61
N HIS A 22 -2.71 -8.87 22.53
CA HIS A 22 -2.57 -8.24 21.23
C HIS A 22 -3.93 -7.80 20.66
N TYR A 23 -4.93 -8.67 20.76
CA TYR A 23 -6.30 -8.36 20.34
C TYR A 23 -6.84 -7.14 21.13
N ALA A 24 -6.77 -7.16 22.45
CA ALA A 24 -7.24 -6.07 23.29
C ALA A 24 -6.55 -4.73 22.97
N ARG A 25 -5.22 -4.74 22.79
CA ARG A 25 -4.46 -3.53 22.39
C ARG A 25 -4.91 -3.00 21.02
N ASN A 26 -5.10 -3.87 20.06
CA ASN A 26 -5.55 -3.48 18.71
C ASN A 26 -6.96 -2.88 18.73
N VAL A 27 -7.88 -3.46 19.52
CA VAL A 27 -9.24 -2.93 19.69
C VAL A 27 -9.19 -1.53 20.31
N ILE A 28 -8.44 -1.35 21.39
CA ILE A 28 -8.30 -0.04 22.05
C ILE A 28 -7.75 1.01 21.06
N VAL A 29 -6.68 0.70 20.34
CA VAL A 29 -6.08 1.64 19.37
C VAL A 29 -7.07 2.02 18.26
N LYS A 30 -7.83 1.05 17.75
CA LYS A 30 -8.86 1.32 16.73
C LYS A 30 -9.94 2.23 17.28
N HIS A 31 -10.47 1.96 18.49
CA HIS A 31 -11.50 2.78 19.11
C HIS A 31 -11.02 4.21 19.37
N VAL A 32 -9.83 4.38 19.94
CA VAL A 32 -9.24 5.71 20.17
C VAL A 32 -9.12 6.49 18.87
N ASN A 33 -8.64 5.85 17.79
CA ASN A 33 -8.54 6.50 16.49
C ASN A 33 -9.90 6.94 15.95
N ILE A 34 -10.90 6.06 16.02
CA ILE A 34 -12.25 6.38 15.53
C ILE A 34 -12.86 7.55 16.33
N VAL A 35 -12.78 7.51 17.66
CA VAL A 35 -13.28 8.59 18.52
C VAL A 35 -12.58 9.91 18.17
N GLN A 36 -11.27 9.91 18.03
CA GLN A 36 -10.50 11.08 17.67
C GLN A 36 -10.93 11.67 16.32
N ILE A 37 -11.06 10.81 15.30
CA ILE A 37 -11.42 11.22 13.95
C ILE A 37 -12.86 11.76 13.93
N MET A 38 -13.80 11.09 14.60
CA MET A 38 -15.18 11.55 14.72
C MET A 38 -15.29 12.87 15.49
N THR A 39 -14.43 13.08 16.48
CA THR A 39 -14.36 14.37 17.19
C THR A 39 -13.93 15.50 16.23
N TYR A 40 -12.88 15.28 15.44
CA TYR A 40 -12.44 16.26 14.44
C TYR A 40 -13.48 16.46 13.32
N TYR A 41 -14.16 15.39 12.90
CA TYR A 41 -15.26 15.50 11.95
C TYR A 41 -16.39 16.40 12.49
N SER A 42 -16.80 16.17 13.74
CA SER A 42 -17.86 16.94 14.39
C SER A 42 -17.47 18.41 14.59
N LEU A 43 -16.24 18.66 15.04
CA LEU A 43 -15.70 20.04 15.14
C LEU A 43 -15.67 20.73 13.78
N GLY A 44 -15.21 20.02 12.75
CA GLY A 44 -15.19 20.52 11.38
C GLY A 44 -16.57 20.88 10.85
N ARG A 45 -17.56 20.02 11.11
CA ARG A 45 -18.97 20.25 10.76
C ARG A 45 -19.52 21.51 11.44
N TRP A 46 -19.38 21.62 12.75
CA TRP A 46 -19.87 22.76 13.50
C TRP A 46 -19.22 24.09 13.09
N ILE A 47 -17.91 24.06 12.74
CA ILE A 47 -17.21 25.21 12.18
C ILE A 47 -17.87 25.64 10.86
N VAL A 48 -18.14 24.68 9.95
CA VAL A 48 -18.75 24.97 8.64
C VAL A 48 -20.18 25.52 8.81
N GLU A 49 -21.00 24.86 9.63
CA GLU A 49 -22.38 25.30 9.90
C GLU A 49 -22.42 26.70 10.49
N THR A 50 -21.55 26.98 11.48
CA THR A 50 -21.45 28.33 12.09
C THR A 50 -21.00 29.37 11.06
N GLN A 51 -20.08 29.04 10.17
CA GLN A 51 -19.65 29.94 9.11
C GLN A 51 -20.74 30.20 8.07
N GLN A 52 -21.56 29.20 7.75
CA GLN A 52 -22.69 29.34 6.81
C GLN A 52 -23.81 30.19 7.38
N MET A 53 -24.14 30.03 8.65
CA MET A 53 -25.14 30.89 9.33
C MET A 53 -24.68 32.35 9.40
N GLY A 54 -23.37 32.61 9.39
CA GLY A 54 -22.76 33.94 9.41
C GLY A 54 -22.48 34.56 8.04
N GLN A 55 -23.06 34.10 6.95
CA GLN A 55 -22.72 34.35 5.53
C GLN A 55 -22.67 35.81 5.04
N LYS A 56 -22.89 36.81 5.88
CA LYS A 56 -22.77 38.22 5.45
C LYS A 56 -21.37 38.84 5.57
N ARG A 57 -20.33 38.13 6.10
CA ARG A 57 -18.97 38.70 6.22
C ARG A 57 -17.87 37.62 6.16
N ALA A 58 -17.09 37.57 5.08
CA ALA A 58 -15.92 36.71 4.94
C ALA A 58 -14.85 36.86 6.07
N LYS A 59 -14.76 38.04 6.69
CA LYS A 59 -13.97 38.31 7.90
C LYS A 59 -14.42 37.54 9.15
N TYR A 60 -15.66 37.05 9.19
CA TYR A 60 -16.21 36.36 10.35
C TYR A 60 -15.67 34.92 10.47
N GLY A 61 -15.46 34.23 9.36
CA GLY A 61 -15.03 32.83 9.35
C GLY A 61 -13.64 32.59 9.94
N SER A 62 -12.67 33.48 9.69
CA SER A 62 -11.33 33.38 10.27
C SER A 62 -11.31 33.69 11.78
N LYS A 63 -12.16 34.63 12.24
CA LYS A 63 -12.31 34.97 13.67
C LYS A 63 -12.91 33.82 14.47
N VAL A 64 -13.86 33.04 13.90
CA VAL A 64 -14.49 31.90 14.58
C VAL A 64 -13.45 30.84 14.94
N ILE A 65 -12.59 30.43 13.98
CA ILE A 65 -11.55 29.43 14.22
C ILE A 65 -10.57 29.93 15.29
N LYS A 66 -10.14 31.18 15.21
CA LYS A 66 -9.19 31.76 16.18
C LYS A 66 -9.75 31.75 17.59
N ILE A 67 -10.97 32.32 17.79
CA ILE A 67 -11.62 32.36 19.10
C ILE A 67 -11.87 30.95 19.64
N LEU A 68 -12.32 30.02 18.80
CA LEU A 68 -12.52 28.63 19.20
C LEU A 68 -11.20 27.98 19.61
N SER A 69 -10.11 28.21 18.86
CA SER A 69 -8.78 27.70 19.18
C SER A 69 -8.29 28.21 20.52
N GLU A 70 -8.38 29.54 20.78
CA GLU A 70 -7.98 30.15 22.05
C GLU A 70 -8.71 29.51 23.24
N LYS A 71 -10.04 29.40 23.17
CA LYS A 71 -10.84 28.77 24.24
C LYS A 71 -10.57 27.31 24.46
N LEU A 72 -10.47 26.52 23.37
CA LEU A 72 -10.20 25.10 23.50
C LEU A 72 -8.76 24.80 23.97
N GLN A 73 -7.80 25.66 23.64
CA GLN A 73 -6.44 25.52 24.16
C GLN A 73 -6.31 25.91 25.63
N GLU A 74 -7.10 26.89 26.09
CA GLU A 74 -7.19 27.27 27.51
C GLU A 74 -7.72 26.11 28.36
N GLU A 75 -8.73 25.36 27.85
CA GLU A 75 -9.39 24.28 28.59
C GLU A 75 -8.71 22.92 28.42
N PHE A 76 -8.29 22.57 27.20
CA PHE A 76 -7.79 21.23 26.83
C PHE A 76 -6.31 21.18 26.40
N GLY A 77 -5.62 22.33 26.34
CA GLY A 77 -4.20 22.41 25.96
C GLY A 77 -3.96 22.48 24.46
N LYS A 78 -2.68 22.26 24.05
CA LYS A 78 -2.16 22.57 22.71
C LYS A 78 -2.78 21.77 21.54
N GLY A 79 -3.56 20.74 21.79
CA GLY A 79 -4.14 19.84 20.77
C GLY A 79 -5.13 20.52 19.81
N PHE A 80 -5.65 21.69 20.14
CA PHE A 80 -6.69 22.41 19.39
C PHE A 80 -6.20 23.73 18.79
N SER A 81 -5.02 23.71 18.16
CA SER A 81 -4.48 24.88 17.45
C SER A 81 -5.38 25.29 16.27
N GLU A 82 -5.23 26.52 15.80
CA GLU A 82 -5.94 27.00 14.60
C GLU A 82 -5.75 26.06 13.40
N ASP A 83 -4.52 25.51 13.23
CA ASP A 83 -4.22 24.60 12.12
C ASP A 83 -4.91 23.25 12.29
N THR A 84 -5.03 22.76 13.53
CA THR A 84 -5.82 21.54 13.81
C THR A 84 -7.29 21.77 13.45
N LEU A 85 -7.87 22.92 13.82
CA LEU A 85 -9.26 23.24 13.52
C LEU A 85 -9.50 23.52 12.03
N LYS A 86 -8.56 24.14 11.32
CA LYS A 86 -8.58 24.26 9.86
C LYS A 86 -8.55 22.89 9.17
N ASN A 87 -7.71 21.98 9.66
CA ASN A 87 -7.66 20.60 9.17
C ASN A 87 -8.96 19.84 9.48
N ALA A 88 -9.53 19.98 10.66
CA ALA A 88 -10.84 19.41 11.01
C ALA A 88 -11.94 19.91 10.06
N ARG A 89 -11.97 21.22 9.78
CA ARG A 89 -12.89 21.81 8.79
C ARG A 89 -12.68 21.24 7.39
N LYS A 90 -11.42 21.13 6.92
CA LYS A 90 -11.10 20.53 5.62
C LYS A 90 -11.53 19.07 5.58
N PHE A 91 -11.30 18.32 6.66
CA PHE A 91 -11.68 16.93 6.80
C PHE A 91 -13.19 16.72 6.62
N TYR A 92 -14.00 17.51 7.35
CA TYR A 92 -15.45 17.47 7.18
C TYR A 92 -15.86 17.76 5.73
N LEU A 93 -15.32 18.81 5.11
CA LEU A 93 -15.66 19.16 3.72
C LEU A 93 -15.28 18.06 2.71
N THR A 94 -14.18 17.35 2.97
CA THR A 94 -13.72 16.26 2.11
C THR A 94 -14.57 14.99 2.24
N TYR A 95 -15.06 14.70 3.46
CA TYR A 95 -15.72 13.43 3.78
C TYR A 95 -17.17 13.56 4.26
N LYS A 96 -17.82 14.71 4.01
CA LYS A 96 -19.17 15.02 4.51
C LYS A 96 -20.25 14.01 4.12
N GLU A 97 -20.13 13.38 2.96
CA GLU A 97 -21.09 12.39 2.46
C GLU A 97 -20.89 10.99 3.10
N ARG A 98 -19.81 10.80 3.87
CA ARG A 98 -19.47 9.48 4.45
C ARG A 98 -20.25 9.16 5.72
N ILE A 99 -20.69 10.17 6.45
CA ILE A 99 -21.40 10.04 7.73
C ILE A 99 -22.84 10.50 7.55
N SER A 100 -23.80 9.58 7.80
CA SER A 100 -25.21 9.93 7.78
C SER A 100 -25.59 10.84 8.98
N GLU A 101 -26.65 11.62 8.83
CA GLU A 101 -27.18 12.49 9.90
C GLU A 101 -27.49 11.69 11.18
N THR A 102 -28.02 10.47 11.04
CA THR A 102 -28.34 9.60 12.17
C THR A 102 -27.07 9.23 12.95
N VAL A 103 -26.01 8.80 12.26
CA VAL A 103 -24.74 8.41 12.89
C VAL A 103 -24.08 9.62 13.53
N PHE A 104 -24.13 10.78 12.88
CA PHE A 104 -23.63 12.02 13.45
C PHE A 104 -24.39 12.40 14.72
N SER A 105 -25.73 12.36 14.71
CA SER A 105 -26.56 12.69 15.87
C SER A 105 -26.24 11.75 17.05
N LEU A 106 -26.19 10.45 16.82
CA LEU A 106 -25.85 9.46 17.85
C LEU A 106 -24.49 9.71 18.49
N PHE A 107 -23.48 10.10 17.70
CA PHE A 107 -22.13 10.35 18.22
C PHE A 107 -21.99 11.72 18.88
N ALA A 108 -22.33 12.79 18.17
CA ALA A 108 -21.96 14.16 18.56
C ALA A 108 -22.99 14.85 19.45
N ILE A 109 -24.26 14.47 19.32
CA ILE A 109 -25.37 15.11 20.05
C ILE A 109 -25.82 14.23 21.21
N GLU A 110 -26.22 13.00 20.95
CA GLU A 110 -26.76 12.09 21.96
C GLU A 110 -25.67 11.40 22.79
N LYS A 111 -24.42 11.36 22.28
CA LYS A 111 -23.26 10.67 22.90
C LYS A 111 -23.58 9.21 23.26
N SER A 112 -24.30 8.56 22.36
CA SER A 112 -24.80 7.20 22.57
C SER A 112 -23.69 6.16 22.45
N GLU A 113 -23.67 5.21 23.38
CA GLU A 113 -22.76 4.05 23.31
C GLU A 113 -23.06 3.10 22.13
N THR A 114 -24.31 3.11 21.63
CA THR A 114 -24.74 2.31 20.48
C THR A 114 -23.93 2.60 19.23
N VAL A 115 -23.43 3.83 19.04
CA VAL A 115 -22.62 4.21 17.89
C VAL A 115 -21.30 3.44 17.84
N PHE A 116 -20.72 3.08 18.97
CA PHE A 116 -19.48 2.31 19.00
C PHE A 116 -19.65 0.89 18.49
N SER A 117 -20.79 0.26 18.78
CA SER A 117 -21.09 -1.08 18.23
C SER A 117 -21.33 -1.04 16.69
N LEU A 118 -21.83 0.07 16.17
CA LEU A 118 -21.92 0.29 14.71
C LEU A 118 -20.52 0.43 14.09
N PHE A 119 -19.62 1.18 14.74
CA PHE A 119 -18.26 1.39 14.26
C PHE A 119 -17.38 0.13 14.34
N GLU A 120 -17.70 -0.83 15.19
CA GLU A 120 -17.02 -2.13 15.22
C GLU A 120 -17.30 -2.95 13.96
N LYS A 121 -18.51 -2.86 13.42
CA LYS A 121 -18.94 -3.61 12.22
C LYS A 121 -18.52 -2.92 10.94
N GLU A 122 -18.77 -1.61 10.85
CA GLU A 122 -18.49 -0.79 9.67
C GLU A 122 -17.91 0.55 10.10
N PRO A 123 -16.60 0.61 10.36
CA PRO A 123 -15.97 1.87 10.74
C PRO A 123 -16.02 2.86 9.58
N PRO A 124 -16.55 4.09 9.80
CA PRO A 124 -16.61 5.09 8.74
C PRO A 124 -15.24 5.59 8.32
N PHE A 125 -14.23 5.39 9.16
CA PHE A 125 -12.84 5.76 8.94
C PHE A 125 -11.92 4.61 9.38
N ILE A 126 -11.02 4.19 8.49
CA ILE A 126 -10.25 2.95 8.62
C ILE A 126 -8.76 3.14 8.89
N VAL A 127 -8.26 4.39 8.86
CA VAL A 127 -6.85 4.73 9.15
C VAL A 127 -6.77 5.83 10.21
N SER A 128 -5.57 6.15 10.70
CA SER A 128 -5.39 7.16 11.76
C SER A 128 -5.56 8.60 11.24
N TRP A 129 -5.77 9.55 12.15
CA TRP A 129 -5.84 10.99 11.82
C TRP A 129 -4.64 11.47 11.00
N SER A 130 -3.44 11.02 11.34
CA SER A 130 -2.22 11.40 10.61
C SER A 130 -2.22 10.94 9.16
N HIS A 131 -2.87 9.79 8.85
CA HIS A 131 -3.09 9.37 7.46
C HIS A 131 -4.06 10.29 6.76
N TYR A 132 -5.17 10.66 7.41
CA TYR A 132 -6.16 11.56 6.81
C TYR A 132 -5.58 12.94 6.52
N LEU A 133 -4.64 13.44 7.31
CA LEU A 133 -3.92 14.69 7.01
C LEU A 133 -3.12 14.63 5.70
N GLN A 134 -2.66 13.44 5.29
CA GLN A 134 -2.03 13.25 3.98
C GLN A 134 -3.09 13.02 2.90
N LEU A 135 -4.06 12.14 3.15
CA LEU A 135 -5.12 11.81 2.18
C LEU A 135 -5.93 13.02 1.73
N MET A 136 -6.21 13.97 2.62
CA MET A 136 -6.90 15.22 2.28
C MET A 136 -6.13 16.14 1.31
N ARG A 137 -4.86 15.85 1.00
CA ARG A 137 -4.08 16.59 0.00
C ARG A 137 -4.31 16.06 -1.41
N ILE A 138 -4.83 14.86 -1.53
CA ILE A 138 -5.15 14.19 -2.78
C ILE A 138 -6.52 14.69 -3.25
N GLU A 139 -6.56 15.36 -4.40
CA GLU A 139 -7.78 15.96 -4.93
C GLU A 139 -8.69 14.91 -5.57
N ASN A 140 -8.10 13.99 -6.34
CA ASN A 140 -8.84 12.92 -6.98
C ASN A 140 -9.42 11.96 -5.94
N GLU A 141 -10.75 11.75 -5.99
CA GLU A 141 -11.47 10.93 -5.00
C GLU A 141 -11.13 9.44 -5.12
N ASP A 142 -11.03 8.94 -6.34
CA ASP A 142 -10.70 7.53 -6.61
C ASP A 142 -9.28 7.19 -6.15
N GLU A 143 -8.33 8.07 -6.45
CA GLU A 143 -6.94 7.94 -6.00
C GLU A 143 -6.85 8.01 -4.46
N ARG A 144 -7.53 8.98 -3.84
CA ARG A 144 -7.59 9.12 -2.38
C ARG A 144 -8.19 7.88 -1.72
N SER A 145 -9.28 7.33 -2.26
CA SER A 145 -9.91 6.09 -1.79
C SER A 145 -8.96 4.91 -1.89
N PHE A 146 -8.25 4.76 -3.02
CA PHE A 146 -7.23 3.75 -3.19
C PHE A 146 -6.16 3.79 -2.11
N TYR A 147 -5.56 4.98 -1.86
CA TYR A 147 -4.51 5.11 -0.84
C TYR A 147 -5.03 4.87 0.58
N GLU A 148 -6.27 5.23 0.87
CA GLU A 148 -6.91 4.93 2.16
C GLU A 148 -7.05 3.42 2.37
N ILE A 149 -7.61 2.71 1.39
CA ILE A 149 -7.81 1.26 1.43
C ILE A 149 -6.47 0.51 1.52
N GLU A 150 -5.48 0.91 0.71
CA GLU A 150 -4.16 0.29 0.72
C GLU A 150 -3.44 0.51 2.05
N SER A 151 -3.53 1.71 2.62
CA SER A 151 -2.96 2.01 3.93
C SER A 151 -3.54 1.14 5.02
N ALA A 152 -4.86 0.92 5.00
CA ALA A 152 -5.54 0.08 5.98
C ALA A 152 -5.22 -1.42 5.78
N LYS A 153 -5.35 -1.93 4.56
CA LYS A 153 -5.15 -3.36 4.25
C LYS A 153 -3.70 -3.81 4.39
N SER A 154 -2.76 -2.96 4.03
CA SER A 154 -1.32 -3.26 4.07
C SER A 154 -0.62 -2.77 5.34
N GLY A 155 -1.36 -2.13 6.26
CA GLY A 155 -0.82 -1.61 7.52
C GLY A 155 0.27 -0.54 7.30
N TRP A 156 0.13 0.32 6.30
CA TRP A 156 1.14 1.32 6.00
C TRP A 156 1.26 2.34 7.13
N ALA A 157 2.48 2.70 7.49
CA ALA A 157 2.75 3.90 8.27
C ALA A 157 2.57 5.14 7.38
N VAL A 158 2.35 6.32 7.99
CA VAL A 158 2.18 7.59 7.25
C VAL A 158 3.33 7.87 6.29
N ARG A 159 4.57 7.54 6.67
CA ARG A 159 5.76 7.71 5.80
C ARG A 159 5.70 6.79 4.57
N THR A 160 5.18 5.57 4.74
CA THR A 160 4.99 4.63 3.62
C THR A 160 3.90 5.13 2.69
N LEU A 161 2.76 5.58 3.22
CA LEU A 161 1.70 6.22 2.44
C LEU A 161 2.26 7.39 1.62
N GLN A 162 3.02 8.29 2.25
CA GLN A 162 3.61 9.44 1.57
C GLN A 162 4.57 9.02 0.45
N ARG A 163 5.42 8.02 0.70
CA ARG A 163 6.32 7.47 -0.33
C ARG A 163 5.53 6.89 -1.50
N GLN A 164 4.51 6.09 -1.24
CA GLN A 164 3.70 5.45 -2.29
C GLN A 164 2.92 6.49 -3.11
N TYR A 165 2.42 7.54 -2.47
CA TYR A 165 1.81 8.67 -3.16
C TYR A 165 2.82 9.43 -4.02
N ASN A 166 3.98 9.80 -3.46
CA ASN A 166 5.03 10.52 -4.20
C ASN A 166 5.58 9.71 -5.40
N SER A 167 5.56 8.38 -5.31
CA SER A 167 5.95 7.49 -6.41
C SER A 167 4.80 7.17 -7.37
N SER A 168 3.66 7.87 -7.26
CA SER A 168 2.48 7.72 -8.13
C SER A 168 2.02 6.26 -8.25
N LEU A 169 1.91 5.55 -7.12
CA LEU A 169 1.59 4.12 -7.14
C LEU A 169 0.24 3.85 -7.83
N TYR A 170 -0.77 4.70 -7.59
CA TYR A 170 -2.10 4.54 -8.21
C TYR A 170 -2.02 4.57 -9.73
N GLU A 171 -1.34 5.57 -10.28
CA GLU A 171 -1.16 5.74 -11.72
C GLU A 171 -0.35 4.60 -12.34
N ARG A 172 0.72 4.18 -11.66
CA ARG A 172 1.57 3.06 -12.13
C ARG A 172 0.83 1.73 -12.18
N LEU A 173 -0.10 1.50 -11.27
CA LEU A 173 -0.98 0.33 -11.30
C LEU A 173 -2.10 0.49 -12.34
N ALA A 174 -2.58 1.71 -12.56
CA ALA A 174 -3.62 1.99 -13.54
C ALA A 174 -3.14 1.79 -14.99
N LEU A 175 -1.85 2.06 -15.27
CA LEU A 175 -1.25 1.90 -16.60
C LEU A 175 -1.25 0.44 -17.11
N SER A 176 -1.25 -0.54 -16.21
CA SER A 176 -1.30 -1.97 -16.57
C SER A 176 -2.71 -2.55 -16.59
N ARG A 177 -3.76 -1.71 -16.48
CA ARG A 177 -5.15 -2.16 -16.30
C ARG A 177 -6.10 -1.52 -17.29
N ASP A 178 -7.20 -2.23 -17.58
CA ASP A 178 -8.34 -1.69 -18.29
C ASP A 178 -9.17 -0.74 -17.40
N LYS A 179 -10.16 -0.07 -17.99
CA LYS A 179 -11.02 0.90 -17.29
C LYS A 179 -11.72 0.30 -16.06
N ASN A 180 -12.18 -0.94 -16.13
CA ASN A 180 -12.85 -1.60 -15.02
C ASN A 180 -11.86 -1.93 -13.90
N GLY A 181 -10.64 -2.36 -14.25
CA GLY A 181 -9.55 -2.59 -13.30
C GLY A 181 -9.13 -1.33 -12.55
N VAL A 182 -9.12 -0.17 -13.22
CA VAL A 182 -8.83 1.12 -12.58
C VAL A 182 -9.94 1.51 -11.59
N LEU A 183 -11.21 1.37 -11.95
CA LEU A 183 -12.33 1.62 -11.03
C LEU A 183 -12.31 0.67 -9.82
N ARG A 184 -11.87 -0.56 -10.03
CA ARG A 184 -11.72 -1.54 -8.95
C ARG A 184 -10.60 -1.18 -7.97
N LEU A 185 -9.50 -0.56 -8.45
CA LEU A 185 -8.45 -0.02 -7.59
C LEU A 185 -9.01 0.98 -6.57
N ALA A 186 -9.88 1.89 -6.99
CA ALA A 186 -10.49 2.90 -6.13
C ALA A 186 -11.43 2.29 -5.06
N LYS A 187 -12.10 1.18 -5.37
CA LYS A 187 -13.11 0.57 -4.50
C LYS A 187 -12.55 -0.52 -3.59
N GLU A 188 -11.58 -1.27 -4.06
CA GLU A 188 -11.09 -2.48 -3.40
C GLU A 188 -9.59 -2.42 -3.08
N GLY A 189 -8.87 -1.40 -3.58
CA GLY A 189 -7.42 -1.34 -3.54
C GLY A 189 -6.80 -2.32 -4.54
N ASN A 190 -5.48 -2.57 -4.41
CA ASN A 190 -4.77 -3.53 -5.25
C ASN A 190 -5.08 -4.96 -4.79
N VAL A 191 -6.05 -5.60 -5.44
CA VAL A 191 -6.36 -7.02 -5.30
C VAL A 191 -5.52 -7.79 -6.31
N ILE A 192 -4.82 -8.83 -5.86
CA ILE A 192 -3.93 -9.66 -6.68
C ILE A 192 -4.67 -10.95 -7.04
N GLU A 193 -5.07 -11.08 -8.30
CA GLU A 193 -5.80 -12.25 -8.83
C GLU A 193 -5.12 -12.83 -10.07
N LYS A 194 -4.39 -12.01 -10.82
CA LYS A 194 -3.74 -12.40 -12.07
C LYS A 194 -2.33 -11.77 -12.17
N PRO A 195 -1.47 -12.27 -13.07
CA PRO A 195 -0.10 -11.79 -13.21
C PRO A 195 0.04 -10.28 -13.43
N GLU A 196 -0.83 -9.66 -14.19
CA GLU A 196 -0.79 -8.22 -14.48
C GLU A 196 -1.00 -7.36 -13.22
N ASP A 197 -1.64 -7.91 -12.18
CA ASP A 197 -1.92 -7.18 -10.93
C ASP A 197 -0.67 -6.91 -10.10
N ILE A 198 0.41 -7.65 -10.34
CA ILE A 198 1.70 -7.46 -9.67
C ILE A 198 2.68 -6.60 -10.47
N ILE A 199 2.37 -6.28 -11.73
CA ILE A 199 3.25 -5.50 -12.59
C ILE A 199 3.04 -4.01 -12.34
N LYS A 200 4.15 -3.28 -12.17
CA LYS A 200 4.17 -1.82 -12.03
C LYS A 200 4.96 -1.20 -13.16
N GLN A 201 4.47 -0.10 -13.70
CA GLN A 201 5.14 0.60 -14.78
C GLN A 201 5.21 2.10 -14.51
N PRO A 202 6.39 2.63 -14.22
CA PRO A 202 7.66 1.91 -13.96
C PRO A 202 7.74 1.35 -12.53
N THR A 203 8.72 0.46 -12.28
CA THR A 203 9.16 0.10 -10.92
C THR A 203 10.06 1.20 -10.38
N VAL A 204 9.81 1.70 -9.17
CA VAL A 204 10.53 2.86 -8.60
C VAL A 204 11.53 2.40 -7.54
N LEU A 205 12.80 2.59 -7.80
CA LEU A 205 13.93 2.10 -7.01
C LEU A 205 14.75 3.24 -6.34
N GLU A 206 14.13 4.40 -6.09
CA GLU A 206 14.77 5.59 -5.51
C GLU A 206 15.47 5.30 -4.17
N PHE A 207 14.96 4.34 -3.44
CA PHE A 207 15.52 3.92 -2.15
C PHE A 207 16.90 3.31 -2.25
N LEU A 208 17.36 2.93 -3.44
CA LEU A 208 18.73 2.45 -3.65
C LEU A 208 19.75 3.56 -3.45
N GLY A 209 19.39 4.82 -3.73
CA GLY A 209 20.28 5.96 -3.65
C GLY A 209 21.37 5.93 -4.72
N MET A 210 21.13 5.24 -5.83
CA MET A 210 22.03 5.21 -6.99
C MET A 210 21.73 6.40 -7.89
N GLU A 211 22.78 7.02 -8.43
CA GLU A 211 22.64 8.13 -9.38
C GLU A 211 22.24 7.62 -10.76
N GLU A 212 21.23 8.21 -11.39
CA GLU A 212 20.72 7.80 -12.71
C GLU A 212 21.80 7.82 -13.81
N LYS A 213 22.72 8.78 -13.71
CA LYS A 213 23.80 8.98 -14.69
C LYS A 213 25.07 8.18 -14.39
N ALA A 214 25.16 7.54 -13.24
CA ALA A 214 26.31 6.73 -12.89
C ALA A 214 26.35 5.46 -13.76
N LYS A 215 27.54 5.05 -14.15
CA LYS A 215 27.75 3.73 -14.77
C LYS A 215 27.79 2.68 -13.65
N TYR A 216 26.89 1.74 -13.69
CA TYR A 216 26.82 0.58 -12.80
C TYR A 216 26.53 -0.68 -13.62
N SER A 217 26.98 -1.82 -13.11
CA SER A 217 26.71 -3.11 -13.69
C SER A 217 25.39 -3.72 -13.17
N GLU A 218 24.90 -4.77 -13.80
CA GLU A 218 23.77 -5.57 -13.31
C GLU A 218 24.08 -6.10 -11.90
N THR A 219 25.31 -6.56 -11.64
CA THR A 219 25.76 -7.02 -10.33
C THR A 219 25.69 -5.93 -9.26
N ASP A 220 26.02 -4.66 -9.61
CA ASP A 220 25.94 -3.53 -8.69
C ASP A 220 24.47 -3.24 -8.33
N LEU A 221 23.57 -3.24 -9.32
CA LEU A 221 22.14 -3.04 -9.12
C LEU A 221 21.55 -4.17 -8.27
N GLU A 222 21.85 -5.42 -8.59
CA GLU A 222 21.42 -6.59 -7.85
C GLU A 222 21.89 -6.54 -6.40
N THR A 223 23.17 -6.22 -6.18
CA THR A 223 23.73 -6.09 -4.82
C THR A 223 23.04 -4.98 -4.03
N ALA A 224 22.75 -3.84 -4.66
CA ALA A 224 22.05 -2.74 -4.03
C ALA A 224 20.60 -3.14 -3.65
N LEU A 225 19.91 -3.89 -4.50
CA LEU A 225 18.56 -4.42 -4.22
C LEU A 225 18.57 -5.39 -3.04
N ILE A 226 19.51 -6.33 -3.02
CA ILE A 226 19.62 -7.31 -1.91
C ILE A 226 19.96 -6.61 -0.60
N ASN A 227 20.88 -5.64 -0.59
CA ASN A 227 21.21 -4.87 0.60
C ASN A 227 20.02 -4.07 1.16
N LYS A 228 19.01 -3.79 0.33
CA LYS A 228 17.79 -3.08 0.68
C LYS A 228 16.52 -3.90 0.40
N LEU A 229 16.63 -5.22 0.51
CA LEU A 229 15.58 -6.18 0.16
C LEU A 229 14.22 -5.85 0.80
N GLN A 230 14.21 -5.42 2.06
CA GLN A 230 12.96 -5.02 2.72
C GLN A 230 12.23 -3.89 1.97
N LYS A 231 12.98 -2.89 1.48
CA LYS A 231 12.42 -1.79 0.70
C LYS A 231 12.00 -2.25 -0.69
N PHE A 232 12.76 -3.17 -1.28
CA PHE A 232 12.41 -3.77 -2.57
C PHE A 232 11.13 -4.59 -2.47
N LEU A 233 10.96 -5.40 -1.44
CA LEU A 233 9.71 -6.14 -1.19
C LEU A 233 8.50 -5.21 -1.00
N LEU A 234 8.68 -4.05 -0.33
CA LEU A 234 7.63 -3.03 -0.24
C LEU A 234 7.30 -2.43 -1.61
N GLU A 235 8.31 -2.23 -2.46
CA GLU A 235 8.08 -1.77 -3.84
C GLU A 235 7.42 -2.86 -4.68
N LEU A 236 7.86 -4.10 -4.63
CA LEU A 236 7.22 -5.21 -5.34
C LEU A 236 5.75 -5.35 -4.95
N GLY A 237 5.44 -5.25 -3.66
CA GLY A 237 4.07 -5.23 -3.15
C GLY A 237 3.63 -6.51 -2.45
N LYS A 238 2.34 -6.86 -2.60
CA LYS A 238 1.71 -7.92 -1.81
C LYS A 238 2.11 -9.33 -2.27
N GLY A 239 2.30 -10.21 -1.30
CA GLY A 239 2.41 -11.64 -1.52
C GLY A 239 3.80 -12.16 -1.83
N TYR A 240 4.79 -11.30 -2.04
CA TYR A 240 6.15 -11.72 -2.38
C TYR A 240 6.90 -12.30 -1.19
N LEU A 241 7.55 -13.43 -1.43
CA LEU A 241 8.51 -14.09 -0.57
C LEU A 241 9.82 -14.21 -1.35
N PHE A 242 10.92 -13.77 -0.77
CA PHE A 242 12.24 -13.90 -1.38
C PHE A 242 12.75 -15.33 -1.19
N GLU A 243 13.14 -15.99 -2.26
CA GLU A 243 13.69 -17.35 -2.23
C GLU A 243 15.21 -17.34 -2.39
N ALA A 244 15.69 -16.78 -3.49
CA ALA A 244 17.11 -16.87 -3.82
C ALA A 244 17.61 -15.69 -4.67
N ARG A 245 18.92 -15.49 -4.59
CA ARG A 245 19.73 -14.64 -5.46
C ARG A 245 20.65 -15.52 -6.29
N GLN A 246 20.86 -15.20 -7.58
CA GLN A 246 21.75 -15.93 -8.49
C GLN A 246 21.51 -17.46 -8.42
N LYS A 247 20.22 -17.83 -8.52
CA LYS A 247 19.81 -19.23 -8.43
C LYS A 247 20.30 -19.98 -9.64
N ARG A 248 21.29 -20.85 -9.42
CA ARG A 248 21.83 -21.70 -10.47
C ARG A 248 20.92 -22.87 -10.77
N PHE A 249 20.71 -23.14 -12.03
CA PHE A 249 20.22 -24.42 -12.52
C PHE A 249 21.11 -24.94 -13.68
N THR A 250 21.11 -26.22 -13.91
CA THR A 250 21.91 -26.87 -14.98
C THR A 250 20.97 -27.56 -15.95
N TYR A 251 21.09 -27.26 -17.22
CA TYR A 251 20.34 -27.91 -18.29
C TYR A 251 21.26 -28.19 -19.46
N ASP A 252 21.26 -29.43 -19.97
CA ASP A 252 22.13 -29.91 -21.08
C ASP A 252 23.60 -29.53 -20.85
N GLU A 253 24.13 -29.85 -19.65
CA GLU A 253 25.49 -29.58 -19.19
C GLU A 253 25.89 -28.10 -19.07
N GLU A 254 25.01 -27.16 -19.41
CA GLU A 254 25.22 -25.73 -19.25
C GLU A 254 24.62 -25.21 -17.96
N ASN A 255 25.26 -24.18 -17.38
CA ASN A 255 24.84 -23.56 -16.14
C ASN A 255 24.21 -22.19 -16.42
N PHE A 256 23.02 -22.00 -15.90
CA PHE A 256 22.26 -20.77 -16.00
C PHE A 256 21.99 -20.17 -14.60
N TYR A 257 21.82 -18.88 -14.51
CA TYR A 257 21.62 -18.17 -13.26
C TYR A 257 20.45 -17.20 -13.40
N VAL A 258 19.48 -17.30 -12.50
CA VAL A 258 18.39 -16.34 -12.38
C VAL A 258 18.80 -15.30 -11.34
N ASP A 259 18.76 -14.02 -11.66
CA ASP A 259 19.24 -12.96 -10.77
C ASP A 259 18.51 -12.97 -9.43
N LEU A 260 17.17 -12.91 -9.44
CA LEU A 260 16.34 -12.92 -8.25
C LEU A 260 15.15 -13.86 -8.42
N VAL A 261 14.97 -14.74 -7.46
CA VAL A 261 13.84 -15.68 -7.42
C VAL A 261 12.95 -15.31 -6.22
N PHE A 262 11.67 -15.10 -6.52
CA PHE A 262 10.62 -14.89 -5.54
C PHE A 262 9.51 -15.93 -5.71
N TYR A 263 8.73 -16.12 -4.66
CA TYR A 263 7.45 -16.82 -4.73
C TYR A 263 6.33 -15.85 -4.36
N ASN A 264 5.27 -15.77 -5.16
CA ASN A 264 4.11 -14.98 -4.81
C ASN A 264 3.00 -15.88 -4.26
N ARG A 265 2.76 -15.80 -2.95
CA ARG A 265 1.80 -16.65 -2.25
C ARG A 265 0.34 -16.39 -2.64
N LEU A 266 0.00 -15.21 -3.16
CA LEU A 266 -1.36 -14.87 -3.58
C LEU A 266 -1.69 -15.46 -4.95
N LEU A 267 -0.71 -15.43 -5.85
CA LEU A 267 -0.79 -16.05 -7.16
C LEU A 267 -0.35 -17.51 -7.15
N ARG A 268 0.24 -18.01 -6.06
CA ARG A 268 0.74 -19.38 -5.93
C ARG A 268 1.66 -19.77 -7.09
N CYS A 269 2.66 -18.94 -7.35
CA CYS A 269 3.61 -19.17 -8.44
C CYS A 269 4.99 -18.57 -8.14
N TYR A 270 6.00 -19.08 -8.81
CA TYR A 270 7.32 -18.44 -8.87
C TYR A 270 7.27 -17.14 -9.65
N VAL A 271 8.07 -16.18 -9.22
CA VAL A 271 8.31 -14.92 -9.93
C VAL A 271 9.81 -14.73 -10.10
N LEU A 272 10.27 -14.85 -11.33
CA LEU A 272 11.67 -14.70 -11.70
C LEU A 272 11.91 -13.27 -12.16
N ILE A 273 12.91 -12.61 -11.58
CA ILE A 273 13.28 -11.25 -11.97
C ILE A 273 14.71 -11.26 -12.50
N ASP A 274 14.88 -10.77 -13.71
CA ASP A 274 16.16 -10.58 -14.37
C ASP A 274 16.40 -9.08 -14.58
N LEU A 275 17.61 -8.60 -14.26
CA LEU A 275 17.96 -7.19 -14.18
C LEU A 275 18.77 -6.79 -15.42
N LYS A 276 18.36 -5.73 -16.10
CA LYS A 276 19.08 -5.20 -17.26
C LYS A 276 19.37 -3.70 -17.06
N VAL A 277 20.64 -3.33 -17.07
CA VAL A 277 21.06 -1.93 -16.89
C VAL A 277 21.01 -1.12 -18.18
N ASP A 278 20.79 -1.79 -19.29
CA ASP A 278 20.69 -1.20 -20.61
C ASP A 278 19.30 -1.41 -21.23
N LYS A 279 19.19 -1.13 -22.52
CA LYS A 279 17.99 -1.38 -23.32
C LYS A 279 17.73 -2.86 -23.49
N LEU A 280 16.48 -3.28 -23.33
CA LEU A 280 16.05 -4.65 -23.51
C LEU A 280 16.29 -5.15 -24.93
N THR A 281 16.84 -6.38 -25.04
CA THR A 281 17.12 -7.07 -26.30
C THR A 281 16.27 -8.34 -26.46
N HIS A 282 16.18 -8.86 -27.70
CA HIS A 282 15.49 -10.12 -27.94
C HIS A 282 16.16 -11.33 -27.27
N GLN A 283 17.47 -11.24 -27.01
CA GLN A 283 18.22 -12.28 -26.28
C GLN A 283 17.79 -12.35 -24.81
N ASP A 284 17.58 -11.20 -24.16
CA ASP A 284 17.11 -11.12 -22.77
C ASP A 284 15.72 -11.74 -22.64
N ILE A 285 14.84 -11.48 -23.60
CA ILE A 285 13.49 -12.06 -23.64
C ILE A 285 13.56 -13.57 -23.81
N GLY A 286 14.39 -14.06 -24.74
CA GLY A 286 14.60 -15.49 -24.98
C GLY A 286 15.19 -16.20 -23.76
N GLN A 287 16.13 -15.55 -23.05
CA GLN A 287 16.71 -16.07 -21.81
C GLN A 287 15.63 -16.19 -20.72
N MET A 288 14.82 -15.15 -20.50
CA MET A 288 13.73 -15.21 -19.54
C MET A 288 12.72 -16.29 -19.87
N GLN A 289 12.38 -16.47 -21.15
CA GLN A 289 11.47 -17.54 -21.58
C GLN A 289 12.03 -18.92 -21.26
N MET A 290 13.33 -19.15 -21.45
CA MET A 290 13.99 -20.36 -21.05
C MET A 290 13.91 -20.59 -19.54
N TYR A 291 14.11 -19.55 -18.74
CA TYR A 291 14.01 -19.62 -17.28
C TYR A 291 12.60 -19.99 -16.83
N VAL A 292 11.57 -19.29 -17.33
CA VAL A 292 10.17 -19.60 -17.04
C VAL A 292 9.82 -21.03 -17.44
N ASN A 293 10.22 -21.47 -18.64
CA ASN A 293 9.97 -22.83 -19.12
C ASN A 293 10.67 -23.89 -18.25
N TYR A 294 11.89 -23.61 -17.74
CA TYR A 294 12.59 -24.52 -16.84
C TYR A 294 11.83 -24.67 -15.51
N TYR A 295 11.45 -23.54 -14.91
CA TYR A 295 10.71 -23.56 -13.65
C TYR A 295 9.35 -24.26 -13.79
N ASP A 296 8.62 -24.01 -14.86
CA ASP A 296 7.33 -24.66 -15.12
C ASP A 296 7.41 -26.16 -15.31
N ARG A 297 8.54 -26.67 -15.81
CA ARG A 297 8.71 -28.09 -16.09
C ARG A 297 9.37 -28.85 -14.94
N TYR A 298 10.24 -28.21 -14.16
CA TYR A 298 11.14 -28.95 -13.26
C TYR A 298 11.09 -28.45 -11.79
N GLU A 299 10.67 -27.21 -11.54
CA GLU A 299 10.72 -26.61 -10.19
C GLU A 299 9.35 -26.45 -9.55
N LYS A 300 8.34 -25.99 -10.30
CA LYS A 300 7.00 -25.79 -9.73
C LYS A 300 6.28 -27.09 -9.41
N LEU A 301 5.40 -27.07 -8.40
CA LEU A 301 4.52 -28.17 -8.07
C LEU A 301 3.31 -28.22 -9.03
N GLU A 302 2.64 -29.39 -9.11
CA GLU A 302 1.51 -29.59 -10.02
C GLU A 302 0.33 -28.66 -9.72
N ASP A 303 0.13 -28.30 -8.44
CA ASP A 303 -0.95 -27.43 -7.97
C ASP A 303 -0.60 -25.93 -7.98
N GLU A 304 0.59 -25.56 -8.44
CA GLU A 304 1.02 -24.17 -8.59
C GLU A 304 0.69 -23.62 -9.97
N ASN A 305 0.43 -22.32 -10.03
CA ASN A 305 0.19 -21.61 -11.27
C ASN A 305 1.48 -21.43 -12.07
N PRO A 306 1.38 -21.16 -13.39
CA PRO A 306 2.55 -20.92 -14.22
C PRO A 306 3.46 -19.82 -13.67
N THR A 307 4.75 -20.02 -13.80
CA THR A 307 5.81 -19.10 -13.39
C THR A 307 5.69 -17.77 -14.13
N ILE A 308 5.98 -16.68 -13.44
CA ILE A 308 5.98 -15.31 -14.00
C ILE A 308 7.43 -14.86 -14.16
N GLY A 309 7.79 -14.38 -15.35
CA GLY A 309 9.07 -13.72 -15.63
C GLY A 309 8.91 -12.20 -15.67
N ILE A 310 9.80 -11.47 -15.00
CA ILE A 310 9.84 -10.01 -15.02
C ILE A 310 11.23 -9.55 -15.44
N LEU A 311 11.31 -8.87 -16.57
CA LEU A 311 12.53 -8.19 -17.03
C LEU A 311 12.50 -6.76 -16.52
N LEU A 312 13.33 -6.43 -15.53
CA LEU A 312 13.52 -5.07 -15.05
C LEU A 312 14.65 -4.39 -15.84
N CYS A 313 14.30 -3.48 -16.71
CA CYS A 313 15.25 -2.83 -17.63
C CYS A 313 15.24 -1.31 -17.48
N LYS A 314 16.34 -0.67 -17.87
CA LYS A 314 16.45 0.78 -17.89
C LYS A 314 15.61 1.42 -18.99
N GLU A 315 15.57 0.78 -20.15
CA GLU A 315 14.75 1.17 -21.30
C GLU A 315 13.98 -0.03 -21.84
N LYS A 316 12.66 0.09 -21.88
CA LYS A 316 11.76 -0.91 -22.45
C LYS A 316 11.60 -0.67 -23.96
N ASN A 317 11.42 -1.74 -24.71
CA ASN A 317 11.02 -1.71 -26.11
C ASN A 317 9.74 -2.51 -26.27
N ASP A 318 8.59 -1.84 -26.20
CA ASP A 318 7.27 -2.50 -26.23
C ASP A 318 7.06 -3.28 -27.54
N ALA A 319 7.45 -2.73 -28.68
CA ALA A 319 7.32 -3.41 -29.99
C ALA A 319 8.16 -4.68 -30.04
N LEU A 320 9.37 -4.67 -29.44
CA LEU A 320 10.22 -5.85 -29.37
C LEU A 320 9.62 -6.94 -28.46
N VAL A 321 9.08 -6.53 -27.31
CA VAL A 321 8.40 -7.44 -26.37
C VAL A 321 7.21 -8.09 -27.04
N GLU A 322 6.34 -7.28 -27.68
CA GLU A 322 5.13 -7.76 -28.34
C GLU A 322 5.40 -8.75 -29.48
N ILE A 323 6.42 -8.50 -30.31
CA ILE A 323 6.74 -9.39 -31.44
C ILE A 323 7.51 -10.64 -31.03
N THR A 324 8.22 -10.61 -29.89
CA THR A 324 9.09 -11.70 -29.48
C THR A 324 8.35 -12.71 -28.58
N LEU A 325 7.43 -12.27 -27.74
CA LEU A 325 6.69 -13.13 -26.82
C LEU A 325 5.42 -13.67 -27.46
N PRO A 326 5.08 -14.96 -27.24
CA PRO A 326 3.74 -15.48 -27.50
C PRO A 326 2.69 -14.70 -26.69
N GLN A 327 1.45 -14.60 -27.23
CA GLN A 327 0.37 -13.84 -26.56
C GLN A 327 0.03 -14.35 -25.15
N ASP A 328 0.29 -15.63 -24.89
CA ASP A 328 0.01 -16.28 -23.59
C ASP A 328 1.24 -16.39 -22.68
N ALA A 329 2.35 -15.73 -23.01
CA ALA A 329 3.56 -15.80 -22.20
C ALA A 329 3.40 -14.99 -20.91
N ASN A 330 3.62 -15.61 -19.74
CA ASN A 330 3.69 -14.96 -18.43
C ASN A 330 5.02 -14.22 -18.24
N ILE A 331 5.44 -13.42 -19.22
CA ILE A 331 6.69 -12.67 -19.18
C ILE A 331 6.38 -11.21 -19.43
N TYR A 332 6.84 -10.37 -18.52
CA TYR A 332 6.57 -8.93 -18.50
C TYR A 332 7.88 -8.16 -18.49
N ALA A 333 7.93 -7.06 -19.22
CA ALA A 333 9.01 -6.10 -19.12
C ALA A 333 8.52 -4.86 -18.39
N SER A 334 9.28 -4.39 -17.40
CA SER A 334 9.02 -3.16 -16.66
C SER A 334 10.27 -2.28 -16.65
N GLU A 335 10.10 -1.02 -16.98
CA GLU A 335 11.16 -0.06 -16.74
C GLU A 335 11.34 0.18 -15.25
N TYR A 336 12.58 0.45 -14.81
CA TYR A 336 12.81 0.96 -13.47
C TYR A 336 13.30 2.41 -13.49
N LYS A 337 12.97 3.15 -12.42
CA LYS A 337 13.46 4.50 -12.17
C LYS A 337 14.18 4.56 -10.83
N LEU A 338 15.31 5.26 -10.80
CA LEU A 338 16.15 5.44 -9.60
C LEU A 338 15.78 6.72 -8.83
N TYR A 339 14.75 7.43 -9.25
CA TYR A 339 14.26 8.69 -8.65
C TYR A 339 12.72 8.67 -8.57
N LEU A 340 12.16 9.59 -7.77
CA LEU A 340 10.71 9.82 -7.62
C LEU A 340 10.18 10.84 -8.62
#